data_b48dbefd7476d0047ba41133bb3557c9
#
_entry.id   b48dbefd7476d0047ba41133bb3557c9
#
_cell.length_a   1.000
_cell.length_b   1.000
_cell.length_c   1.000
_cell.angle_alpha   90.00
_cell.angle_beta   90.00
_cell.angle_gamma   90.00
#
_symmetry.space_group_name_H-M   'P 1'
#
loop_
_entity.id
_entity.type
_entity.pdbx_description
1 polymer ?
#
loop_
_entity_poly.entity_id
_entity_poly.type
_entity_poly.pdbx_seq_one_letter_code
_entity_poly.pdbx_strand_id
1 'polypeptide(L)'
;MKKFLLLFLISIAIFSCSPFQKALKSEDSTVKYTEATKQYENKKYDRSLRLFEQIAPNFRGKPESEDMFYMYSQAYWKTKQYVSAGYQFEKFASSYPKSSRIEEAAFLGAKSYSKLSPVYSLDQVDTDKAIDKLQSFIDAYPNSQYLG
;
A
#
# COMPACT_ATOMS: atom_id res chain seq x y z
N MET A 1 -33.00 8.40 -37.83
CA MET A 1 -32.35 9.43 -36.99
C MET A 1 -32.80 9.41 -35.53
N LYS A 2 -34.10 9.40 -35.19
CA LYS A 2 -34.60 9.39 -33.82
C LYS A 2 -34.13 8.17 -33.00
N LYS A 3 -34.03 6.97 -33.60
CA LYS A 3 -33.54 5.74 -32.89
C LYS A 3 -32.03 5.80 -32.56
N PHE A 4 -31.22 6.43 -33.42
CA PHE A 4 -29.80 6.65 -33.18
C PHE A 4 -29.55 7.67 -32.06
N LEU A 5 -30.38 8.72 -32.00
CA LEU A 5 -30.32 9.73 -30.94
C LEU A 5 -30.67 9.11 -29.55
N LEU A 6 -31.66 8.20 -29.54
CA LEU A 6 -32.08 7.49 -28.30
C LEU A 6 -31.01 6.55 -27.82
N LEU A 7 -30.32 5.82 -28.71
CA LEU A 7 -29.17 4.95 -28.35
C LEU A 7 -27.97 5.76 -27.84
N PHE A 8 -27.72 6.94 -28.41
CA PHE A 8 -26.67 7.84 -27.95
C PHE A 8 -26.98 8.44 -26.56
N LEU A 9 -28.24 8.77 -26.26
CA LEU A 9 -28.68 9.25 -24.95
C LEU A 9 -28.60 8.16 -23.88
N ILE A 10 -28.89 6.90 -24.22
CA ILE A 10 -28.76 5.76 -23.30
C ILE A 10 -27.29 5.46 -22.95
N SER A 11 -26.35 5.66 -23.90
CA SER A 11 -24.92 5.46 -23.65
C SER A 11 -24.32 6.48 -22.68
N ILE A 12 -24.89 7.67 -22.57
CA ILE A 12 -24.45 8.72 -21.62
C ILE A 12 -24.93 8.45 -20.19
N ALA A 13 -26.05 7.74 -20.02
CA ALA A 13 -26.61 7.43 -18.71
C ALA A 13 -25.81 6.40 -17.88
N ILE A 14 -24.81 5.71 -18.47
CA ILE A 14 -23.98 4.71 -17.78
C ILE A 14 -22.77 5.31 -17.08
N PHE A 15 -22.54 6.63 -17.11
CA PHE A 15 -21.57 7.31 -16.25
C PHE A 15 -22.09 7.46 -14.81
N SER A 16 -22.65 6.38 -14.25
CA SER A 16 -22.92 6.31 -12.82
C SER A 16 -21.58 6.41 -12.08
N CYS A 17 -21.42 7.43 -11.28
CA CYS A 17 -20.23 7.67 -10.47
C CYS A 17 -19.96 6.42 -9.62
N SER A 18 -18.93 5.64 -9.95
CA SER A 18 -18.63 4.38 -9.26
C SER A 18 -18.42 4.63 -7.76
N PRO A 19 -18.67 3.65 -6.86
CA PRO A 19 -18.41 3.79 -5.43
C PRO A 19 -17.00 4.34 -5.14
N PHE A 20 -16.01 3.91 -5.90
CA PHE A 20 -14.65 4.41 -5.83
C PHE A 20 -14.55 5.92 -6.13
N GLN A 21 -15.24 6.40 -7.17
CA GLN A 21 -15.25 7.84 -7.50
C GLN A 21 -15.98 8.67 -6.43
N LYS A 22 -17.04 8.11 -5.84
CA LYS A 22 -17.72 8.74 -4.70
C LYS A 22 -16.80 8.84 -3.48
N ALA A 23 -16.09 7.76 -3.16
CA ALA A 23 -15.15 7.73 -2.06
C ALA A 23 -13.99 8.73 -2.26
N LEU A 24 -13.42 8.83 -3.48
CA LEU A 24 -12.35 9.80 -3.77
C LEU A 24 -12.76 11.25 -3.49
N LYS A 25 -14.04 11.59 -3.71
CA LYS A 25 -14.58 12.94 -3.50
C LYS A 25 -15.14 13.17 -2.10
N SER A 26 -15.32 12.12 -1.30
CA SER A 26 -15.85 12.23 0.05
C SER A 26 -14.86 12.94 0.97
N GLU A 27 -15.34 13.74 1.90
CA GLU A 27 -14.54 14.28 3.00
C GLU A 27 -14.47 13.30 4.19
N ASP A 28 -15.34 12.30 4.23
CA ASP A 28 -15.39 11.31 5.30
C ASP A 28 -14.29 10.24 5.13
N SER A 29 -13.36 10.22 6.07
CA SER A 29 -12.25 9.27 6.12
C SER A 29 -12.72 7.81 6.31
N THR A 30 -13.89 7.59 6.92
CA THR A 30 -14.46 6.25 7.11
C THR A 30 -14.97 5.68 5.79
N VAL A 31 -15.63 6.52 4.98
CA VAL A 31 -16.08 6.14 3.62
C VAL A 31 -14.88 5.78 2.75
N LYS A 32 -13.81 6.59 2.82
CA LYS A 32 -12.57 6.32 2.07
C LYS A 32 -11.90 5.03 2.55
N TYR A 33 -11.80 4.82 3.85
CA TYR A 33 -11.21 3.60 4.43
C TYR A 33 -11.96 2.35 3.99
N THR A 34 -13.29 2.35 4.11
CA THR A 34 -14.13 1.22 3.71
C THR A 34 -13.95 0.88 2.23
N GLU A 35 -13.98 1.88 1.36
CA GLU A 35 -13.78 1.64 -0.07
C GLU A 35 -12.33 1.25 -0.39
N ALA A 36 -11.33 1.82 0.29
CA ALA A 36 -9.93 1.45 0.13
C ALA A 36 -9.67 -0.02 0.48
N THR A 37 -10.21 -0.48 1.61
CA THR A 37 -10.15 -1.87 2.05
C THR A 37 -10.79 -2.79 1.02
N LYS A 38 -11.99 -2.46 0.54
CA LYS A 38 -12.68 -3.21 -0.52
C LYS A 38 -11.85 -3.29 -1.81
N GLN A 39 -11.22 -2.19 -2.23
CA GLN A 39 -10.34 -2.20 -3.41
C GLN A 39 -9.09 -3.07 -3.17
N TYR A 40 -8.52 -3.04 -1.95
CA TYR A 40 -7.39 -3.87 -1.55
C TYR A 40 -7.74 -5.37 -1.61
N GLU A 41 -8.84 -5.79 -1.01
CA GLU A 41 -9.34 -7.17 -1.02
C GLU A 41 -9.60 -7.69 -2.44
N ASN A 42 -10.10 -6.81 -3.32
CA ASN A 42 -10.28 -7.09 -4.74
C ASN A 42 -8.97 -6.99 -5.55
N LYS A 43 -7.81 -6.88 -4.91
CA LYS A 43 -6.47 -6.78 -5.52
C LYS A 43 -6.30 -5.57 -6.46
N LYS A 44 -7.16 -4.55 -6.33
CA LYS A 44 -7.07 -3.28 -7.07
C LYS A 44 -6.19 -2.30 -6.29
N TYR A 45 -4.94 -2.67 -6.09
CA TYR A 45 -4.02 -1.98 -5.18
C TYR A 45 -3.78 -0.51 -5.53
N ASP A 46 -3.72 -0.15 -6.82
CA ASP A 46 -3.58 1.26 -7.23
C ASP A 46 -4.77 2.12 -6.79
N ARG A 47 -5.99 1.58 -6.86
CA ARG A 47 -7.18 2.28 -6.37
C ARG A 47 -7.19 2.39 -4.85
N SER A 48 -6.78 1.31 -4.17
CA SER A 48 -6.63 1.31 -2.71
C SER A 48 -5.63 2.37 -2.26
N LEU A 49 -4.45 2.44 -2.90
CA LEU A 49 -3.43 3.44 -2.61
C LEU A 49 -3.96 4.88 -2.69
N ARG A 50 -4.65 5.22 -3.77
CA ARG A 50 -5.20 6.57 -3.97
C ARG A 50 -6.13 7.02 -2.83
N LEU A 51 -6.83 6.10 -2.20
CA LEU A 51 -7.69 6.38 -1.05
C LEU A 51 -6.90 6.41 0.25
N PHE A 52 -5.99 5.44 0.47
CA PHE A 52 -5.14 5.41 1.66
C PHE A 52 -4.25 6.65 1.74
N GLU A 53 -3.67 7.11 0.64
CA GLU A 53 -2.88 8.35 0.58
C GLU A 53 -3.64 9.58 1.09
N GLN A 54 -4.93 9.67 0.76
CA GLN A 54 -5.77 10.78 1.19
C GLN A 54 -6.08 10.76 2.68
N ILE A 55 -6.19 9.58 3.30
CA ILE A 55 -6.57 9.46 4.71
C ILE A 55 -5.39 9.27 5.65
N ALA A 56 -4.26 8.75 5.17
CA ALA A 56 -3.10 8.42 6.00
C ALA A 56 -2.63 9.56 6.93
N PRO A 57 -2.60 10.84 6.51
CA PRO A 57 -2.18 11.94 7.40
C PRO A 57 -3.00 12.06 8.67
N ASN A 58 -4.32 11.83 8.58
CA ASN A 58 -5.28 12.07 9.66
C ASN A 58 -5.91 10.79 10.22
N PHE A 59 -5.40 9.60 9.83
CA PHE A 59 -6.00 8.32 10.25
C PHE A 59 -5.35 7.73 11.51
N ARG A 60 -4.22 8.29 11.96
CA ARG A 60 -3.52 7.85 13.16
C ARG A 60 -4.38 7.99 14.41
N GLY A 61 -4.29 6.99 15.30
CA GLY A 61 -5.04 6.98 16.55
C GLY A 61 -6.48 6.48 16.43
N LYS A 62 -6.95 6.13 15.21
CA LYS A 62 -8.22 5.43 15.03
C LYS A 62 -8.07 3.94 15.33
N PRO A 63 -9.15 3.24 15.75
CA PRO A 63 -9.09 1.81 16.03
C PRO A 63 -8.52 0.98 14.87
N GLU A 64 -8.87 1.34 13.63
CA GLU A 64 -8.47 0.63 12.42
C GLU A 64 -7.12 1.09 11.85
N SER A 65 -6.40 1.98 12.55
CA SER A 65 -5.18 2.56 11.98
C SER A 65 -4.08 1.54 11.74
N GLU A 66 -3.92 0.53 12.60
CA GLU A 66 -2.94 -0.55 12.39
C GLU A 66 -3.23 -1.31 11.09
N ASP A 67 -4.48 -1.76 10.90
CA ASP A 67 -4.89 -2.48 9.69
C ASP A 67 -4.72 -1.62 8.43
N MET A 68 -5.11 -0.36 8.50
CA MET A 68 -4.99 0.57 7.40
C MET A 68 -3.53 0.76 6.98
N PHE A 69 -2.62 1.06 7.93
CA PHE A 69 -1.21 1.30 7.59
C PHE A 69 -0.50 0.02 7.12
N TYR A 70 -0.91 -1.15 7.61
CA TYR A 70 -0.41 -2.41 7.09
C TYR A 70 -0.85 -2.64 5.64
N MET A 71 -2.15 -2.53 5.33
CA MET A 71 -2.67 -2.65 3.96
C MET A 71 -2.06 -1.61 3.02
N TYR A 72 -1.83 -0.40 3.50
CA TYR A 72 -1.19 0.68 2.74
C TYR A 72 0.25 0.30 2.34
N SER A 73 1.03 -0.21 3.29
CA SER A 73 2.39 -0.70 3.03
C SER A 73 2.39 -1.87 2.04
N GLN A 74 1.49 -2.83 2.23
CA GLN A 74 1.30 -3.98 1.34
C GLN A 74 0.88 -3.54 -0.07
N ALA A 75 0.00 -2.56 -0.20
CA ALA A 75 -0.45 -2.07 -1.50
C ALA A 75 0.71 -1.45 -2.31
N TYR A 76 1.62 -0.69 -1.67
CA TYR A 76 2.85 -0.24 -2.30
C TYR A 76 3.75 -1.40 -2.75
N TRP A 77 3.89 -2.42 -1.91
CA TRP A 77 4.64 -3.63 -2.27
C TRP A 77 4.02 -4.35 -3.48
N LYS A 78 2.71 -4.55 -3.48
CA LYS A 78 1.98 -5.24 -4.57
C LYS A 78 2.02 -4.47 -5.89
N THR A 79 2.12 -3.15 -5.85
CA THR A 79 2.28 -2.28 -7.02
C THR A 79 3.74 -2.04 -7.40
N LYS A 80 4.68 -2.74 -6.75
CA LYS A 80 6.13 -2.65 -7.00
C LYS A 80 6.73 -1.25 -6.77
N GLN A 81 6.07 -0.42 -5.99
CA GLN A 81 6.58 0.89 -5.56
C GLN A 81 7.50 0.70 -4.33
N TYR A 82 8.64 0.07 -4.54
CA TYR A 82 9.48 -0.47 -3.47
C TYR A 82 10.09 0.60 -2.55
N VAL A 83 10.39 1.78 -3.05
CA VAL A 83 10.86 2.91 -2.22
C VAL A 83 9.80 3.25 -1.17
N SER A 84 8.56 3.47 -1.62
CA SER A 84 7.43 3.78 -0.74
C SER A 84 7.08 2.61 0.18
N ALA A 85 7.12 1.38 -0.35
CA ALA A 85 6.86 0.17 0.43
C ALA A 85 7.85 0.03 1.60
N GLY A 86 9.15 0.14 1.35
CA GLY A 86 10.18 0.07 2.39
C GLY A 86 9.96 1.09 3.48
N TYR A 87 9.75 2.35 3.10
CA TYR A 87 9.46 3.43 4.04
C TYR A 87 8.20 3.18 4.88
N GLN A 88 7.09 2.76 4.25
CA GLN A 88 5.83 2.55 4.96
C GLN A 88 5.88 1.33 5.90
N PHE A 89 6.57 0.26 5.52
CA PHE A 89 6.78 -0.89 6.40
C PHE A 89 7.65 -0.55 7.61
N GLU A 90 8.73 0.20 7.44
CA GLU A 90 9.55 0.70 8.57
C GLU A 90 8.72 1.57 9.51
N LYS A 91 7.91 2.45 8.94
CA LYS A 91 7.02 3.31 9.70
C LYS A 91 5.93 2.52 10.43
N PHE A 92 5.40 1.46 9.82
CA PHE A 92 4.49 0.53 10.47
C PHE A 92 5.16 -0.17 11.65
N ALA A 93 6.32 -0.77 11.46
CA ALA A 93 7.04 -1.48 12.51
C ALA A 93 7.37 -0.56 13.71
N SER A 94 7.77 0.69 13.46
CA SER A 94 8.05 1.66 14.52
C SER A 94 6.79 2.15 15.24
N SER A 95 5.66 2.25 14.54
CA SER A 95 4.40 2.74 15.11
C SER A 95 3.61 1.67 15.87
N TYR A 96 3.77 0.40 15.47
CA TYR A 96 3.03 -0.75 16.03
C TYR A 96 3.97 -1.87 16.49
N PRO A 97 4.85 -1.61 17.49
CA PRO A 97 5.89 -2.57 17.92
C PRO A 97 5.32 -3.84 18.59
N LYS A 98 4.02 -3.84 18.91
CA LYS A 98 3.31 -5.01 19.48
C LYS A 98 2.40 -5.71 18.46
N SER A 99 2.44 -5.28 17.21
CA SER A 99 1.64 -5.90 16.15
C SER A 99 2.04 -7.36 15.93
N SER A 100 1.07 -8.24 15.72
CA SER A 100 1.34 -9.61 15.28
C SER A 100 1.97 -9.68 13.88
N ARG A 101 1.90 -8.58 13.13
CA ARG A 101 2.44 -8.44 11.77
C ARG A 101 3.81 -7.78 11.73
N ILE A 102 4.41 -7.48 12.90
CA ILE A 102 5.66 -6.70 12.97
C ILE A 102 6.81 -7.40 12.24
N GLU A 103 6.94 -8.72 12.43
CA GLU A 103 8.00 -9.50 11.79
C GLU A 103 7.87 -9.51 10.27
N GLU A 104 6.65 -9.76 9.75
CA GLU A 104 6.37 -9.70 8.31
C GLU A 104 6.63 -8.30 7.76
N ALA A 105 6.19 -7.25 8.46
CA ALA A 105 6.40 -5.88 8.04
C ALA A 105 7.90 -5.53 8.00
N ALA A 106 8.67 -5.91 9.01
CA ALA A 106 10.11 -5.72 9.04
C ALA A 106 10.81 -6.45 7.89
N PHE A 107 10.43 -7.70 7.61
CA PHE A 107 10.95 -8.47 6.49
C PHE A 107 10.63 -7.82 5.15
N LEU A 108 9.36 -7.46 4.91
CA LEU A 108 8.97 -6.84 3.63
C LEU A 108 9.56 -5.45 3.47
N GLY A 109 9.77 -4.72 4.56
CA GLY A 109 10.52 -3.47 4.58
C GLY A 109 11.95 -3.67 4.07
N ALA A 110 12.72 -4.56 4.70
CA ALA A 110 14.08 -4.89 4.29
C ALA A 110 14.13 -5.43 2.84
N LYS A 111 13.23 -6.34 2.49
CA LYS A 111 13.13 -6.91 1.13
C LYS A 111 12.77 -5.85 0.08
N SER A 112 12.08 -4.79 0.45
CA SER A 112 11.79 -3.67 -0.46
C SER A 112 13.06 -3.01 -0.95
N TYR A 113 14.03 -2.78 -0.06
CA TYR A 113 15.33 -2.22 -0.43
C TYR A 113 16.12 -3.15 -1.35
N SER A 114 16.06 -4.48 -1.14
CA SER A 114 16.74 -5.43 -2.04
C SER A 114 16.17 -5.41 -3.47
N LYS A 115 14.91 -4.98 -3.65
CA LYS A 115 14.30 -4.81 -4.98
C LYS A 115 14.77 -3.55 -5.71
N LEU A 116 15.45 -2.65 -5.02
CA LEU A 116 16.03 -1.42 -5.59
C LEU A 116 17.48 -1.60 -5.99
N SER A 117 18.14 -2.67 -5.51
CA SER A 117 19.54 -2.97 -5.83
C SER A 117 19.74 -3.07 -7.34
N PRO A 118 20.62 -2.25 -7.93
CA PRO A 118 20.87 -2.25 -9.36
C PRO A 118 21.79 -3.41 -9.79
N VAL A 119 22.05 -3.52 -11.10
CA VAL A 119 23.06 -4.44 -11.61
C VAL A 119 24.46 -3.98 -11.15
N TYR A 120 25.39 -4.92 -11.02
CA TYR A 120 26.74 -4.72 -10.46
C TYR A 120 27.57 -3.59 -11.08
N SER A 121 27.25 -3.19 -12.31
CA SER A 121 27.98 -2.13 -13.04
C SER A 121 27.52 -0.72 -12.73
N LEU A 122 26.48 -0.56 -11.90
CA LEU A 122 25.94 0.73 -11.49
C LEU A 122 26.34 1.07 -10.05
N ASP A 123 25.99 2.28 -9.59
CA ASP A 123 26.21 2.71 -8.22
C ASP A 123 25.52 1.75 -7.23
N GLN A 124 26.26 1.28 -6.22
CA GLN A 124 25.85 0.25 -5.29
C GLN A 124 25.25 0.80 -3.98
N VAL A 125 24.98 2.09 -3.88
CA VAL A 125 24.42 2.72 -2.66
C VAL A 125 23.12 2.03 -2.23
N ASP A 126 22.23 1.71 -3.18
CA ASP A 126 20.99 0.99 -2.87
C ASP A 126 21.24 -0.48 -2.47
N THR A 127 22.31 -1.10 -2.99
CA THR A 127 22.74 -2.44 -2.60
C THR A 127 23.24 -2.45 -1.15
N ASP A 128 24.11 -1.51 -0.79
CA ASP A 128 24.64 -1.39 0.57
C ASP A 128 23.51 -1.15 1.57
N LYS A 129 22.60 -0.26 1.24
CA LYS A 129 21.41 -0.02 2.04
C LYS A 129 20.53 -1.28 2.19
N ALA A 130 20.36 -2.06 1.13
CA ALA A 130 19.62 -3.31 1.17
C ALA A 130 20.28 -4.34 2.10
N ILE A 131 21.62 -4.45 2.04
CA ILE A 131 22.40 -5.34 2.92
C ILE A 131 22.20 -4.93 4.38
N ASP A 132 22.37 -3.64 4.71
CA ASP A 132 22.19 -3.14 6.07
C ASP A 132 20.79 -3.43 6.63
N LYS A 133 19.75 -3.24 5.80
CA LYS A 133 18.35 -3.49 6.21
C LYS A 133 18.05 -4.97 6.39
N LEU A 134 18.57 -5.83 5.52
CA LEU A 134 18.44 -7.28 5.64
C LEU A 134 19.20 -7.81 6.86
N GLN A 135 20.43 -7.31 7.10
CA GLN A 135 21.20 -7.68 8.29
C GLN A 135 20.47 -7.26 9.58
N SER A 136 19.95 -6.03 9.61
CA SER A 136 19.16 -5.54 10.75
C SER A 136 17.92 -6.42 11.02
N PHE A 137 17.28 -6.93 9.96
CA PHE A 137 16.16 -7.87 10.11
C PHE A 137 16.63 -9.21 10.71
N ILE A 138 17.74 -9.79 10.20
CA ILE A 138 18.30 -11.05 10.69
C ILE A 138 18.67 -10.94 12.17
N ASP A 139 19.31 -9.84 12.57
CA ASP A 139 19.73 -9.58 13.93
C ASP A 139 18.52 -9.45 14.89
N ALA A 140 17.45 -8.80 14.43
CA ALA A 140 16.23 -8.63 15.22
C ALA A 140 15.36 -9.90 15.30
N TYR A 141 15.40 -10.74 14.28
CA TYR A 141 14.54 -11.93 14.13
C TYR A 141 15.35 -13.18 13.71
N PRO A 142 16.32 -13.64 14.54
CA PRO A 142 17.24 -14.74 14.14
C PRO A 142 16.56 -16.09 13.89
N ASN A 143 15.34 -16.27 14.39
CA ASN A 143 14.54 -17.49 14.23
C ASN A 143 13.35 -17.28 13.27
N SER A 144 13.38 -16.23 12.45
CA SER A 144 12.29 -15.89 11.55
C SER A 144 12.04 -16.96 10.51
N GLN A 145 10.77 -17.25 10.26
CA GLN A 145 10.34 -18.12 9.14
C GLN A 145 10.72 -17.57 7.75
N TYR A 146 11.13 -16.31 7.66
CA TYR A 146 11.52 -15.65 6.42
C TYR A 146 13.01 -15.79 6.08
N LEU A 147 13.79 -16.49 6.93
CA LEU A 147 15.24 -16.71 6.76
C LEU A 147 15.57 -18.03 6.05
N GLY A 148 14.58 -18.91 5.84
CA GLY A 148 14.72 -20.24 5.23
C GLY A 148 14.55 -20.28 3.72
#